data_e3ebda8bdb8de9a270bbd623c7423a69
#
_entry.id   e3ebda8bdb8de9a270bbd623c7423a69
#
_cell.length_a   1.000
_cell.length_b   1.000
_cell.length_c   1.000
_cell.angle_alpha   90.00
_cell.angle_beta   90.00
_cell.angle_gamma   90.00
#
_symmetry.space_group_name_H-M   'P 1'
#
loop_
_entity.id
_entity.type
_entity.pdbx_description
1 polymer ?
#
loop_
_entity_poly.entity_id
_entity_poly.type
_entity_poly.pdbx_seq_one_letter_code
_entity_poly.pdbx_strand_id
1 'polypeptide(L)'
;TKEDTVMTVNGTAVSFDEYMGGLNQAVSELEDLYQSYSGTSVDWDGKFLFDDTVTNLEWCLKRAGQQVARYRVVEQKAKEMGVTLTDEQTTAIDDQIQNIKDQYVTSDDNADTQLQAFFASYGYTEDSYRERCRLNYLYSDLFTEIYGEQGSKLSDDKVQAYAEENDYITSAHILFLTSETVTDADGKSTSKELSDEVKAEKKAKAEELCAELKAITDDTERWTRFKELMNEYSEDTGLAQFPEGYCFTKGSMVTEYDDASRALKEYEVSDVVESQFGYHVIMRLPTKGTDLVSYRNGYTQSVVPLTYLAAPVEFDADIADWASSADIKYTKLYDSIDFRQFITSAGFTFQSYADYTAAK
;
A
#
# COMPACT_ATOMS: atom_id res chain seq x y z
N THR A 1 10.45 31.30 7.84
CA THR A 1 11.13 32.33 8.69
C THR A 1 10.83 32.01 10.16
N LYS A 2 11.58 32.60 11.13
CA LYS A 2 11.27 32.41 12.57
C LYS A 2 9.91 32.97 12.95
N GLU A 3 9.38 33.89 12.17
CA GLU A 3 8.13 34.61 12.43
C GLU A 3 6.89 33.77 12.08
N ASP A 4 7.01 32.84 11.16
CA ASP A 4 5.95 31.96 10.70
C ASP A 4 5.98 30.53 11.31
N THR A 5 6.91 30.29 12.25
CA THR A 5 7.06 28.97 12.88
C THR A 5 5.95 28.72 13.88
N VAL A 6 5.12 27.69 13.65
CA VAL A 6 4.02 27.30 14.53
C VAL A 6 4.37 26.15 15.45
N MET A 7 5.30 25.27 15.06
CA MET A 7 5.80 24.19 15.91
C MET A 7 7.24 23.82 15.55
N THR A 8 7.87 23.03 16.40
CA THR A 8 9.16 22.40 16.11
C THR A 8 9.10 20.89 16.36
N VAL A 9 9.85 20.14 15.57
CA VAL A 9 10.04 18.69 15.72
C VAL A 9 11.53 18.42 15.86
N ASN A 10 11.98 17.95 17.03
CA ASN A 10 13.40 17.82 17.37
C ASN A 10 14.21 19.10 17.08
N GLY A 11 13.61 20.26 17.33
CA GLY A 11 14.22 21.56 17.05
C GLY A 11 14.13 22.07 15.61
N THR A 12 13.69 21.24 14.65
CA THR A 12 13.43 21.66 13.27
C THR A 12 12.11 22.43 13.18
N ALA A 13 12.14 23.62 12.60
CA ALA A 13 10.97 24.49 12.48
C ALA A 13 9.95 23.92 11.47
N VAL A 14 8.67 24.08 11.79
CA VAL A 14 7.52 23.86 10.92
C VAL A 14 6.83 25.21 10.72
N SER A 15 6.66 25.62 9.47
CA SER A 15 5.99 26.87 9.15
C SER A 15 4.47 26.78 9.30
N PHE A 16 3.82 27.94 9.36
CA PHE A 16 2.36 28.05 9.31
C PHE A 16 1.80 27.36 8.06
N ASP A 17 2.34 27.66 6.88
CA ASP A 17 1.84 27.12 5.61
C ASP A 17 1.96 25.60 5.54
N GLU A 18 3.04 25.03 6.06
CA GLU A 18 3.24 23.59 6.15
C GLU A 18 2.23 22.95 7.11
N TYR A 19 1.99 23.55 8.27
CA TYR A 19 1.00 23.08 9.23
C TYR A 19 -0.42 23.15 8.66
N MET A 20 -0.75 24.22 7.92
CA MET A 20 -2.05 24.37 7.26
C MET A 20 -2.28 23.31 6.19
N GLY A 21 -1.25 22.88 5.46
CA GLY A 21 -1.31 21.71 4.57
C GLY A 21 -1.67 20.41 5.32
N GLY A 22 -1.05 20.19 6.48
CA GLY A 22 -1.39 19.09 7.38
C GLY A 22 -2.83 19.18 7.93
N LEU A 23 -3.27 20.39 8.26
CA LEU A 23 -4.64 20.63 8.75
C LEU A 23 -5.69 20.37 7.66
N ASN A 24 -5.45 20.83 6.43
CA ASN A 24 -6.32 20.51 5.29
C ASN A 24 -6.48 18.99 5.11
N GLN A 25 -5.40 18.25 5.17
CA GLN A 25 -5.43 16.80 5.06
C GLN A 25 -6.22 16.15 6.21
N ALA A 26 -6.01 16.60 7.45
CA ALA A 26 -6.72 16.09 8.63
C ALA A 26 -8.23 16.41 8.58
N VAL A 27 -8.60 17.57 8.05
CA VAL A 27 -10.01 17.94 7.82
C VAL A 27 -10.66 17.02 6.80
N SER A 28 -10.02 16.81 5.65
CA SER A 28 -10.53 15.89 4.61
C SER A 28 -10.65 14.45 5.13
N GLU A 29 -9.66 13.98 5.89
CA GLU A 29 -9.69 12.64 6.52
C GLU A 29 -10.92 12.49 7.46
N LEU A 30 -11.22 13.53 8.23
CA LEU A 30 -12.35 13.50 9.15
C LEU A 30 -13.70 13.61 8.43
N GLU A 31 -13.80 14.45 7.39
CA GLU A 31 -14.99 14.57 6.55
C GLU A 31 -15.32 13.24 5.86
N ASP A 32 -14.32 12.57 5.29
CA ASP A 32 -14.48 11.23 4.67
C ASP A 32 -14.91 10.18 5.70
N LEU A 33 -14.33 10.23 6.91
CA LEU A 33 -14.72 9.34 8.00
C LEU A 33 -16.18 9.50 8.39
N TYR A 34 -16.66 10.75 8.59
CA TYR A 34 -18.05 11.03 8.93
C TYR A 34 -19.00 10.64 7.81
N GLN A 35 -18.63 10.94 6.56
CA GLN A 35 -19.43 10.56 5.41
C GLN A 35 -19.55 9.02 5.29
N SER A 36 -18.49 8.30 5.51
CA SER A 36 -18.46 6.82 5.40
C SER A 36 -19.17 6.13 6.55
N TYR A 37 -19.04 6.66 7.78
CA TYR A 37 -19.56 6.01 8.98
C TYR A 37 -21.01 6.37 9.30
N SER A 38 -21.40 7.64 9.13
CA SER A 38 -22.72 8.16 9.52
C SER A 38 -23.52 8.80 8.39
N GLY A 39 -22.88 9.07 7.24
CA GLY A 39 -23.50 9.81 6.13
C GLY A 39 -23.81 11.27 6.46
N THR A 40 -23.14 11.85 7.48
CA THR A 40 -23.40 13.21 7.96
C THR A 40 -22.18 14.11 7.77
N SER A 41 -22.41 15.42 7.81
CA SER A 41 -21.33 16.41 7.90
C SER A 41 -20.72 16.43 9.31
N VAL A 42 -19.47 16.91 9.42
CA VAL A 42 -18.77 17.07 10.69
C VAL A 42 -19.35 18.24 11.47
N ASP A 43 -19.73 18.01 12.73
CA ASP A 43 -19.95 19.06 13.73
C ASP A 43 -18.59 19.39 14.38
N TRP A 44 -17.95 20.46 13.93
CA TRP A 44 -16.57 20.81 14.33
C TRP A 44 -16.42 21.11 15.81
N ASP A 45 -17.46 21.55 16.47
CA ASP A 45 -17.50 21.87 17.90
C ASP A 45 -18.03 20.68 18.74
N GLY A 46 -18.57 19.67 18.05
CA GLY A 46 -19.03 18.40 18.61
C GLY A 46 -17.87 17.46 18.97
N LYS A 47 -18.22 16.40 19.68
CA LYS A 47 -17.27 15.37 20.09
C LYS A 47 -16.88 14.47 18.93
N PHE A 48 -15.59 14.00 18.94
CA PHE A 48 -15.10 13.06 17.97
C PHE A 48 -15.78 11.69 18.13
N LEU A 49 -16.11 11.03 17.02
CA LEU A 49 -16.91 9.78 16.97
C LEU A 49 -16.38 8.65 17.87
N PHE A 50 -15.07 8.57 18.04
CA PHE A 50 -14.42 7.46 18.75
C PHE A 50 -13.72 7.89 20.05
N ASP A 51 -13.79 9.19 20.40
CA ASP A 51 -13.22 9.73 21.63
C ASP A 51 -14.00 10.98 22.08
N ASP A 52 -14.89 10.81 23.06
CA ASP A 52 -15.74 11.89 23.57
C ASP A 52 -14.99 12.89 24.48
N THR A 53 -13.69 12.70 24.70
CA THR A 53 -12.85 13.61 25.48
C THR A 53 -12.35 14.80 24.66
N VAL A 54 -12.34 14.68 23.33
CA VAL A 54 -11.88 15.72 22.39
C VAL A 54 -12.98 16.16 21.43
N THR A 55 -12.92 17.40 20.95
CA THR A 55 -13.77 17.86 19.84
C THR A 55 -13.20 17.40 18.49
N ASN A 56 -14.04 17.46 17.46
CA ASN A 56 -13.61 17.17 16.09
C ASN A 56 -12.50 18.13 15.62
N LEU A 57 -12.58 19.42 15.99
CA LEU A 57 -11.53 20.38 15.72
C LEU A 57 -10.22 20.01 16.44
N GLU A 58 -10.28 19.71 17.75
CA GLU A 58 -9.10 19.31 18.52
C GLU A 58 -8.46 18.05 17.95
N TRP A 59 -9.26 17.08 17.50
CA TRP A 59 -8.75 15.90 16.80
C TRP A 59 -7.98 16.28 15.52
N CYS A 60 -8.55 17.14 14.66
CA CYS A 60 -7.88 17.60 13.44
C CYS A 60 -6.57 18.34 13.73
N LEU A 61 -6.55 19.22 14.73
CA LEU A 61 -5.32 19.95 15.08
C LEU A 61 -4.23 19.01 15.57
N LYS A 62 -4.58 18.04 16.41
CA LYS A 62 -3.65 17.01 16.85
C LYS A 62 -3.16 16.15 15.66
N ARG A 63 -4.07 15.74 14.80
CA ARG A 63 -3.77 14.93 13.61
C ARG A 63 -2.84 15.66 12.65
N ALA A 64 -3.09 16.95 12.40
CA ALA A 64 -2.22 17.80 11.59
C ALA A 64 -0.79 17.85 12.13
N GLY A 65 -0.63 18.10 13.43
CA GLY A 65 0.68 18.10 14.07
C GLY A 65 1.40 16.75 13.96
N GLN A 66 0.68 15.65 14.14
CA GLN A 66 1.23 14.30 13.98
C GLN A 66 1.68 14.02 12.54
N GLN A 67 0.89 14.40 11.53
CA GLN A 67 1.25 14.21 10.13
C GLN A 67 2.50 14.99 9.76
N VAL A 68 2.58 16.26 10.14
CA VAL A 68 3.76 17.09 9.88
C VAL A 68 4.98 16.53 10.63
N ALA A 69 4.81 16.07 11.87
CA ALA A 69 5.91 15.45 12.62
C ALA A 69 6.45 14.19 11.90
N ARG A 70 5.60 13.36 11.31
CA ARG A 70 6.01 12.18 10.52
C ARG A 70 6.91 12.59 9.35
N TYR A 71 6.60 13.65 8.62
CA TYR A 71 7.46 14.14 7.54
C TYR A 71 8.80 14.66 8.06
N ARG A 72 8.80 15.37 9.18
CA ARG A 72 10.03 15.91 9.76
C ARG A 72 10.97 14.83 10.30
N VAL A 73 10.44 13.77 10.91
CA VAL A 73 11.30 12.65 11.34
C VAL A 73 11.85 11.86 10.16
N VAL A 74 11.08 11.70 9.08
CA VAL A 74 11.58 11.11 7.82
C VAL A 74 12.73 11.94 7.25
N GLU A 75 12.59 13.27 7.16
CA GLU A 75 13.65 14.18 6.70
C GLU A 75 14.91 14.06 7.56
N GLN A 76 14.74 14.06 8.89
CA GLN A 76 15.85 13.93 9.82
C GLN A 76 16.56 12.59 9.66
N LYS A 77 15.80 11.50 9.51
CA LYS A 77 16.35 10.16 9.30
C LYS A 77 17.06 10.03 7.97
N ALA A 78 16.49 10.57 6.90
CA ALA A 78 17.14 10.64 5.60
C ALA A 78 18.49 11.36 5.68
N LYS A 79 18.53 12.51 6.37
CA LYS A 79 19.77 13.26 6.60
C LYS A 79 20.81 12.45 7.40
N GLU A 80 20.38 11.75 8.47
CA GLU A 80 21.27 10.89 9.27
C GLU A 80 21.89 9.78 8.43
N MET A 81 21.14 9.22 7.49
CA MET A 81 21.58 8.15 6.59
C MET A 81 22.25 8.65 5.31
N GLY A 82 22.39 9.96 5.12
CA GLY A 82 22.99 10.56 3.93
C GLY A 82 22.14 10.48 2.68
N VAL A 83 20.84 10.22 2.83
CA VAL A 83 19.86 10.21 1.73
C VAL A 83 19.49 11.64 1.36
N THR A 84 19.68 12.00 0.10
CA THR A 84 19.40 13.34 -0.45
C THR A 84 18.79 13.20 -1.84
N LEU A 85 18.00 14.19 -2.26
CA LEU A 85 17.46 14.19 -3.61
C LEU A 85 18.57 14.23 -4.65
N THR A 86 18.33 13.56 -5.77
CA THR A 86 19.18 13.66 -6.97
C THR A 86 18.86 14.94 -7.75
N ASP A 87 19.75 15.33 -8.68
CA ASP A 87 19.51 16.45 -9.59
C ASP A 87 18.28 16.20 -10.48
N GLU A 88 18.06 14.95 -10.90
CA GLU A 88 16.88 14.57 -11.68
C GLU A 88 15.58 14.76 -10.90
N GLN A 89 15.55 14.37 -9.63
CA GLN A 89 14.37 14.54 -8.77
C GLN A 89 14.09 16.02 -8.52
N THR A 90 15.13 16.83 -8.32
CA THR A 90 14.99 18.27 -8.16
C THR A 90 14.42 18.91 -9.44
N THR A 91 14.93 18.52 -10.60
CA THR A 91 14.41 18.96 -11.91
C THR A 91 12.96 18.51 -12.12
N ALA A 92 12.62 17.27 -11.72
CA ALA A 92 11.26 16.76 -11.85
C ALA A 92 10.24 17.56 -11.01
N ILE A 93 10.64 18.09 -9.85
CA ILE A 93 9.80 18.99 -9.06
C ILE A 93 9.58 20.32 -9.82
N ASP A 94 10.64 20.89 -10.40
CA ASP A 94 10.54 22.12 -11.19
C ASP A 94 9.64 21.94 -12.41
N ASP A 95 9.81 20.83 -13.13
CA ASP A 95 9.00 20.47 -14.29
C ASP A 95 7.52 20.27 -13.91
N GLN A 96 7.25 19.66 -12.76
CA GLN A 96 5.88 19.50 -12.26
C GLN A 96 5.22 20.85 -11.98
N ILE A 97 5.92 21.79 -11.35
CA ILE A 97 5.42 23.14 -11.12
C ILE A 97 5.20 23.86 -12.45
N GLN A 98 6.14 23.75 -13.38
CA GLN A 98 6.00 24.35 -14.71
C GLN A 98 4.80 23.79 -15.46
N ASN A 99 4.57 22.49 -15.44
CA ASN A 99 3.39 21.86 -16.04
C ASN A 99 2.08 22.37 -15.43
N ILE A 100 2.05 22.60 -14.12
CA ILE A 100 0.89 23.21 -13.44
C ILE A 100 0.69 24.64 -13.97
N LYS A 101 1.76 25.44 -14.10
CA LYS A 101 1.67 26.78 -14.68
C LYS A 101 1.12 26.76 -16.10
N ASP A 102 1.67 25.91 -16.94
CA ASP A 102 1.27 25.80 -18.36
C ASP A 102 -0.19 25.36 -18.54
N GLN A 103 -0.69 24.54 -17.61
CA GLN A 103 -2.06 24.01 -17.66
C GLN A 103 -3.12 24.98 -17.09
N TYR A 104 -2.79 25.69 -16.02
CA TYR A 104 -3.79 26.44 -15.24
C TYR A 104 -3.66 27.95 -15.35
N VAL A 105 -2.54 28.48 -15.86
CA VAL A 105 -2.36 29.92 -16.09
C VAL A 105 -2.81 30.23 -17.51
N THR A 106 -3.96 30.90 -17.63
CA THR A 106 -4.59 31.19 -18.93
C THR A 106 -4.32 32.63 -19.42
N SER A 107 -3.71 33.48 -18.60
CA SER A 107 -3.44 34.89 -18.91
C SER A 107 -2.20 35.37 -18.14
N ASP A 108 -1.29 36.03 -18.84
CA ASP A 108 -0.07 36.59 -18.25
C ASP A 108 -0.37 37.72 -17.25
N ASP A 109 -1.47 38.49 -17.43
CA ASP A 109 -1.82 39.65 -16.62
C ASP A 109 -2.17 39.28 -15.17
N ASN A 110 -2.54 38.01 -14.88
CA ASN A 110 -2.90 37.53 -13.54
C ASN A 110 -2.35 36.12 -13.24
N ALA A 111 -1.25 35.77 -13.90
CA ALA A 111 -0.61 34.46 -13.78
C ALA A 111 -0.36 34.03 -12.32
N ASP A 112 0.26 34.91 -11.54
CA ASP A 112 0.57 34.64 -10.14
C ASP A 112 -0.70 34.42 -9.30
N THR A 113 -1.76 35.18 -9.54
CA THR A 113 -3.03 35.02 -8.83
C THR A 113 -3.69 33.68 -9.16
N GLN A 114 -3.67 33.27 -10.43
CA GLN A 114 -4.24 32.00 -10.87
C GLN A 114 -3.47 30.83 -10.26
N LEU A 115 -2.14 30.90 -10.25
CA LEU A 115 -1.28 29.89 -9.67
C LEU A 115 -1.46 29.77 -8.15
N GLN A 116 -1.51 30.90 -7.45
CA GLN A 116 -1.79 30.94 -6.01
C GLN A 116 -3.17 30.33 -5.71
N ALA A 117 -4.20 30.66 -6.47
CA ALA A 117 -5.53 30.09 -6.31
C ALA A 117 -5.54 28.57 -6.55
N PHE A 118 -4.77 28.09 -7.54
CA PHE A 118 -4.61 26.66 -7.76
C PHE A 118 -4.03 25.96 -6.54
N PHE A 119 -2.86 26.39 -6.05
CA PHE A 119 -2.24 25.75 -4.88
C PHE A 119 -3.11 25.88 -3.63
N ALA A 120 -3.74 27.04 -3.41
CA ALA A 120 -4.64 27.24 -2.28
C ALA A 120 -5.84 26.29 -2.27
N SER A 121 -6.36 25.92 -3.45
CA SER A 121 -7.46 24.95 -3.56
C SER A 121 -7.08 23.54 -3.06
N TYR A 122 -5.79 23.23 -3.02
CA TYR A 122 -5.23 21.98 -2.47
C TYR A 122 -4.63 22.19 -1.07
N GLY A 123 -4.72 23.37 -0.48
CA GLY A 123 -4.20 23.66 0.85
C GLY A 123 -2.71 23.96 0.90
N TYR A 124 -2.12 24.51 -0.18
CA TYR A 124 -0.70 24.79 -0.30
C TYR A 124 -0.43 26.23 -0.80
N THR A 125 0.78 26.72 -0.53
CA THR A 125 1.49 27.68 -1.39
C THR A 125 2.36 26.94 -2.40
N GLU A 126 2.93 27.60 -3.41
CA GLU A 126 3.91 26.96 -4.29
C GLU A 126 5.09 26.40 -3.50
N ASP A 127 5.62 27.16 -2.54
CA ASP A 127 6.77 26.75 -1.73
C ASP A 127 6.44 25.52 -0.85
N SER A 128 5.30 25.51 -0.18
CA SER A 128 4.89 24.35 0.64
C SER A 128 4.55 23.14 -0.21
N TYR A 129 4.08 23.29 -1.44
CA TYR A 129 3.88 22.21 -2.39
C TYR A 129 5.21 21.62 -2.88
N ARG A 130 6.20 22.49 -3.20
CA ARG A 130 7.57 22.07 -3.53
C ARG A 130 8.19 21.25 -2.39
N GLU A 131 8.05 21.76 -1.17
CA GLU A 131 8.53 21.06 0.02
C GLU A 131 7.83 19.70 0.20
N ARG A 132 6.55 19.62 -0.05
CA ARG A 132 5.80 18.34 -0.04
C ARG A 132 6.34 17.35 -1.07
N CYS A 133 6.59 17.80 -2.29
CA CYS A 133 7.21 16.95 -3.33
C CYS A 133 8.59 16.48 -2.92
N ARG A 134 9.42 17.36 -2.36
CA ARG A 134 10.75 17.04 -1.83
C ARG A 134 10.66 15.95 -0.74
N LEU A 135 9.77 16.11 0.21
CA LEU A 135 9.57 15.15 1.29
C LEU A 135 9.05 13.80 0.79
N ASN A 136 8.23 13.77 -0.25
CA ASN A 136 7.78 12.52 -0.87
C ASN A 136 8.93 11.75 -1.53
N TYR A 137 9.86 12.45 -2.21
CA TYR A 137 11.08 11.81 -2.73
C TYR A 137 11.95 11.27 -1.61
N LEU A 138 12.19 12.07 -0.56
CA LEU A 138 12.97 11.59 0.60
C LEU A 138 12.33 10.38 1.28
N TYR A 139 11.00 10.32 1.37
CA TYR A 139 10.27 9.16 1.90
C TYR A 139 10.55 7.91 1.06
N SER A 140 10.42 8.03 -0.26
CA SER A 140 10.66 6.92 -1.19
C SER A 140 12.11 6.43 -1.18
N ASP A 141 13.06 7.39 -1.20
CA ASP A 141 14.49 7.07 -1.22
C ASP A 141 14.94 6.49 0.11
N LEU A 142 14.44 7.00 1.25
CA LEU A 142 14.71 6.45 2.57
C LEU A 142 14.13 5.04 2.71
N PHE A 143 12.91 4.81 2.23
CA PHE A 143 12.34 3.46 2.17
C PHE A 143 13.25 2.52 1.40
N THR A 144 13.70 2.92 0.20
CA THR A 144 14.59 2.11 -0.64
C THR A 144 15.95 1.87 0.01
N GLU A 145 16.49 2.86 0.71
CA GLU A 145 17.77 2.70 1.44
C GLU A 145 17.63 1.66 2.55
N ILE A 146 16.56 1.70 3.34
CA ILE A 146 16.35 0.81 4.49
C ILE A 146 15.91 -0.58 4.05
N TYR A 147 14.89 -0.66 3.19
CA TYR A 147 14.20 -1.91 2.83
C TYR A 147 14.53 -2.46 1.46
N GLY A 148 15.28 -1.72 0.62
CA GLY A 148 15.58 -2.09 -0.76
C GLY A 148 14.39 -1.91 -1.71
N GLU A 149 14.64 -2.07 -3.01
CA GLU A 149 13.56 -2.07 -3.99
C GLU A 149 12.54 -3.16 -3.66
N GLN A 150 11.26 -2.80 -3.71
CA GLN A 150 10.14 -3.70 -3.39
C GLN A 150 10.25 -4.41 -2.03
N GLY A 151 11.01 -3.82 -1.09
CA GLY A 151 11.19 -4.41 0.23
C GLY A 151 12.20 -5.57 0.28
N SER A 152 13.06 -5.71 -0.72
CA SER A 152 13.99 -6.85 -0.89
C SER A 152 14.98 -7.08 0.25
N LYS A 153 15.18 -6.09 1.13
CA LYS A 153 16.03 -6.18 2.33
C LYS A 153 15.23 -6.52 3.60
N LEU A 154 13.89 -6.67 3.50
CA LEU A 154 13.07 -7.04 4.66
C LEU A 154 13.49 -8.41 5.19
N SER A 155 13.67 -8.52 6.51
CA SER A 155 14.10 -9.78 7.13
C SER A 155 13.01 -10.85 7.07
N ASP A 156 13.44 -12.12 7.03
CA ASP A 156 12.52 -13.26 6.98
C ASP A 156 11.55 -13.28 8.18
N ASP A 157 12.00 -12.91 9.39
CA ASP A 157 11.14 -12.83 10.57
C ASP A 157 9.99 -11.84 10.38
N LYS A 158 10.24 -10.69 9.74
CA LYS A 158 9.23 -9.67 9.44
C LYS A 158 8.27 -10.13 8.35
N VAL A 159 8.80 -10.82 7.35
CA VAL A 159 7.98 -11.46 6.31
C VAL A 159 7.02 -12.49 6.93
N GLN A 160 7.53 -13.35 7.81
CA GLN A 160 6.72 -14.36 8.49
C GLN A 160 5.63 -13.71 9.36
N ALA A 161 5.99 -12.69 10.16
CA ALA A 161 5.03 -11.97 10.98
C ALA A 161 3.91 -11.35 10.13
N TYR A 162 4.26 -10.70 9.01
CA TYR A 162 3.29 -10.13 8.08
C TYR A 162 2.40 -11.22 7.44
N ALA A 163 2.99 -12.33 7.02
CA ALA A 163 2.25 -13.44 6.42
C ALA A 163 1.26 -14.04 7.41
N GLU A 164 1.66 -14.26 8.66
CA GLU A 164 0.79 -14.79 9.72
C GLU A 164 -0.35 -13.81 10.05
N GLU A 165 -0.06 -12.52 10.21
CA GLU A 165 -1.06 -11.50 10.54
C GLU A 165 -2.11 -11.32 9.43
N ASN A 166 -1.69 -11.49 8.17
CA ASN A 166 -2.54 -11.29 7.00
C ASN A 166 -3.00 -12.59 6.33
N ASP A 167 -2.78 -13.73 6.99
CA ASP A 167 -3.27 -15.06 6.56
C ASP A 167 -2.69 -15.52 5.21
N TYR A 168 -1.47 -15.06 4.86
CA TYR A 168 -0.77 -15.52 3.66
C TYR A 168 -0.18 -16.90 3.85
N ILE A 169 -0.35 -17.72 2.83
CA ILE A 169 0.28 -19.03 2.70
C ILE A 169 0.81 -19.20 1.29
N THR A 170 1.81 -20.09 1.13
CA THR A 170 2.32 -20.48 -0.19
C THR A 170 2.08 -21.97 -0.45
N SER A 171 1.51 -22.31 -1.61
CA SER A 171 1.40 -23.69 -2.09
C SER A 171 1.57 -23.76 -3.60
N ALA A 172 2.00 -24.91 -4.08
CA ALA A 172 2.08 -25.23 -5.50
C ALA A 172 1.15 -26.41 -5.81
N HIS A 173 0.73 -26.53 -7.08
CA HIS A 173 -0.09 -27.63 -7.49
C HIS A 173 0.23 -28.17 -8.89
N ILE A 174 -0.09 -29.43 -9.09
CA ILE A 174 -0.21 -30.05 -10.40
C ILE A 174 -1.71 -30.17 -10.67
N LEU A 175 -2.21 -29.49 -11.70
CA LEU A 175 -3.62 -29.44 -12.05
C LEU A 175 -3.89 -30.30 -13.29
N PHE A 176 -4.86 -31.18 -13.18
CA PHE A 176 -5.45 -31.92 -14.29
C PHE A 176 -6.88 -31.43 -14.53
N LEU A 177 -7.10 -30.70 -15.61
CA LEU A 177 -8.41 -30.12 -15.94
C LEU A 177 -9.44 -31.23 -16.26
N THR A 178 -10.68 -31.06 -15.80
CA THR A 178 -11.81 -31.93 -16.12
C THR A 178 -12.72 -31.36 -17.21
N SER A 179 -12.39 -30.21 -17.73
CA SER A 179 -13.06 -29.57 -18.86
C SER A 179 -12.05 -28.99 -19.85
N GLU A 180 -12.49 -28.81 -21.08
CA GLU A 180 -11.73 -28.13 -22.14
C GLU A 180 -12.48 -26.88 -22.63
N THR A 181 -11.73 -25.88 -23.11
CA THR A 181 -12.31 -24.71 -23.77
C THR A 181 -12.53 -25.02 -25.24
N VAL A 182 -13.78 -24.95 -25.71
CA VAL A 182 -14.15 -25.11 -27.11
C VAL A 182 -14.59 -23.76 -27.66
N THR A 183 -13.98 -23.33 -28.76
CA THR A 183 -14.34 -22.10 -29.46
C THR A 183 -15.12 -22.45 -30.73
N ASP A 184 -16.35 -21.92 -30.87
CA ASP A 184 -17.19 -22.13 -32.04
C ASP A 184 -16.74 -21.31 -33.26
N ALA A 185 -17.43 -21.48 -34.40
CA ALA A 185 -17.11 -20.80 -35.65
C ALA A 185 -17.29 -19.26 -35.56
N ASP A 186 -18.08 -18.78 -34.61
CA ASP A 186 -18.36 -17.37 -34.35
C ASP A 186 -17.36 -16.75 -33.34
N GLY A 187 -16.36 -17.52 -32.89
CA GLY A 187 -15.32 -17.10 -31.94
C GLY A 187 -15.77 -17.09 -30.49
N LYS A 188 -16.91 -17.67 -30.16
CA LYS A 188 -17.40 -17.78 -28.80
C LYS A 188 -16.81 -19.01 -28.11
N SER A 189 -16.10 -18.80 -27.01
CA SER A 189 -15.53 -19.87 -26.19
C SER A 189 -16.54 -20.34 -25.13
N THR A 190 -16.66 -21.65 -24.99
CA THR A 190 -17.48 -22.33 -23.97
C THR A 190 -16.65 -23.42 -23.29
N SER A 191 -16.93 -23.70 -22.01
CA SER A 191 -16.35 -24.85 -21.31
C SER A 191 -17.17 -26.11 -21.63
N LYS A 192 -16.48 -27.18 -21.93
CA LYS A 192 -17.07 -28.49 -22.18
C LYS A 192 -16.40 -29.52 -21.28
N GLU A 193 -17.22 -30.28 -20.54
CA GLU A 193 -16.75 -31.38 -19.71
C GLU A 193 -16.08 -32.49 -20.55
N LEU A 194 -15.00 -33.05 -20.05
CA LEU A 194 -14.34 -34.20 -20.61
C LEU A 194 -15.18 -35.48 -20.35
N SER A 195 -14.95 -36.54 -21.12
CA SER A 195 -15.61 -37.83 -20.88
C SER A 195 -15.20 -38.45 -19.54
N ASP A 196 -16.05 -39.31 -18.98
CA ASP A 196 -15.76 -39.96 -17.70
C ASP A 196 -14.51 -40.85 -17.77
N GLU A 197 -14.24 -41.48 -18.95
CA GLU A 197 -13.01 -42.24 -19.16
C GLU A 197 -11.76 -41.36 -19.06
N VAL A 198 -11.76 -40.17 -19.73
CA VAL A 198 -10.62 -39.26 -19.69
C VAL A 198 -10.44 -38.67 -18.28
N LYS A 199 -11.53 -38.32 -17.59
CA LYS A 199 -11.47 -37.87 -16.19
C LYS A 199 -10.88 -38.96 -15.27
N ALA A 200 -11.28 -40.23 -15.47
CA ALA A 200 -10.73 -41.33 -14.68
C ALA A 200 -9.23 -41.56 -14.93
N GLU A 201 -8.77 -41.44 -16.19
CA GLU A 201 -7.34 -41.53 -16.54
C GLU A 201 -6.54 -40.40 -15.86
N LYS A 202 -7.04 -39.14 -15.91
CA LYS A 202 -6.42 -38.00 -15.27
C LYS A 202 -6.36 -38.16 -13.75
N LYS A 203 -7.43 -38.61 -13.13
CA LYS A 203 -7.46 -38.89 -11.70
C LYS A 203 -6.46 -39.97 -11.29
N ALA A 204 -6.39 -41.06 -12.03
CA ALA A 204 -5.42 -42.13 -11.79
C ALA A 204 -3.98 -41.62 -11.91
N LYS A 205 -3.70 -40.72 -12.88
CA LYS A 205 -2.39 -40.08 -13.00
C LYS A 205 -2.07 -39.16 -11.81
N ALA A 206 -3.04 -38.38 -11.37
CA ALA A 206 -2.88 -37.56 -10.18
C ALA A 206 -2.58 -38.40 -8.92
N GLU A 207 -3.28 -39.54 -8.75
CA GLU A 207 -3.05 -40.51 -7.65
C GLU A 207 -1.64 -41.13 -7.73
N GLU A 208 -1.17 -41.47 -8.93
CA GLU A 208 0.19 -41.96 -9.16
C GLU A 208 1.23 -40.94 -8.71
N LEU A 209 1.08 -39.67 -9.12
CA LEU A 209 2.01 -38.61 -8.75
C LEU A 209 1.97 -38.31 -7.24
N CYS A 210 0.81 -38.33 -6.61
CA CYS A 210 0.71 -38.25 -5.16
C CYS A 210 1.51 -39.36 -4.46
N ALA A 211 1.38 -40.59 -4.91
CA ALA A 211 2.10 -41.73 -4.32
C ALA A 211 3.62 -41.62 -4.50
N GLU A 212 4.07 -41.21 -5.71
CA GLU A 212 5.47 -40.98 -6.01
C GLU A 212 6.06 -39.92 -5.07
N LEU A 213 5.43 -38.75 -5.00
CA LEU A 213 5.91 -37.59 -4.19
C LEU A 213 5.91 -37.90 -2.69
N LYS A 214 4.89 -38.61 -2.18
CA LYS A 214 4.81 -39.00 -0.76
C LYS A 214 5.86 -40.03 -0.37
N ALA A 215 6.39 -40.79 -1.32
CA ALA A 215 7.46 -41.76 -1.07
C ALA A 215 8.83 -41.09 -0.88
N ILE A 216 9.02 -39.84 -1.33
CA ILE A 216 10.27 -39.08 -1.15
C ILE A 216 10.26 -38.52 0.26
N THR A 217 11.27 -38.86 1.06
CA THR A 217 11.37 -38.45 2.47
C THR A 217 12.10 -37.13 2.71
N ASP A 218 13.02 -36.75 1.80
CA ASP A 218 13.73 -35.49 1.87
C ASP A 218 12.89 -34.37 1.24
N ASP A 219 12.69 -33.30 1.98
CA ASP A 219 11.81 -32.18 1.58
C ASP A 219 12.34 -31.43 0.36
N THR A 220 13.67 -31.27 0.22
CA THR A 220 14.29 -30.58 -0.92
C THR A 220 14.20 -31.44 -2.18
N GLU A 221 14.44 -32.75 -2.06
CA GLU A 221 14.26 -33.69 -3.18
C GLU A 221 12.79 -33.75 -3.60
N ARG A 222 11.86 -33.82 -2.64
CA ARG A 222 10.42 -33.83 -2.90
C ARG A 222 9.97 -32.58 -3.66
N TRP A 223 10.42 -31.38 -3.23
CA TRP A 223 10.11 -30.14 -3.91
C TRP A 223 10.73 -30.09 -5.32
N THR A 224 11.96 -30.51 -5.47
CA THR A 224 12.61 -30.59 -6.78
C THR A 224 11.81 -31.48 -7.73
N ARG A 225 11.43 -32.67 -7.27
CA ARG A 225 10.64 -33.61 -8.08
C ARG A 225 9.23 -33.06 -8.35
N PHE A 226 8.61 -32.42 -7.38
CA PHE A 226 7.31 -31.76 -7.55
C PHE A 226 7.36 -30.73 -8.68
N LYS A 227 8.37 -29.88 -8.73
CA LYS A 227 8.53 -28.89 -9.81
C LYS A 227 8.71 -29.53 -11.18
N GLU A 228 9.47 -30.61 -11.28
CA GLU A 228 9.61 -31.34 -12.54
C GLU A 228 8.25 -31.86 -13.03
N LEU A 229 7.51 -32.53 -12.16
CA LEU A 229 6.19 -33.09 -12.48
C LEU A 229 5.15 -31.98 -12.75
N MET A 230 5.22 -30.87 -12.01
CA MET A 230 4.36 -29.70 -12.25
C MET A 230 4.59 -29.11 -13.65
N ASN A 231 5.85 -28.96 -14.06
CA ASN A 231 6.17 -28.47 -15.39
C ASN A 231 5.82 -29.48 -16.51
N GLU A 232 5.84 -30.78 -16.23
CA GLU A 232 5.53 -31.83 -17.21
C GLU A 232 4.03 -32.06 -17.38
N TYR A 233 3.25 -32.05 -16.29
CA TYR A 233 1.86 -32.51 -16.28
C TYR A 233 0.82 -31.46 -15.96
N SER A 234 1.20 -30.35 -15.30
CA SER A 234 0.19 -29.37 -14.90
C SER A 234 -0.41 -28.64 -16.10
N GLU A 235 -1.74 -28.61 -16.13
CA GLU A 235 -2.52 -27.89 -17.15
C GLU A 235 -2.92 -26.49 -16.66
N ASP A 236 -2.33 -26.03 -15.54
CA ASP A 236 -2.55 -24.69 -15.02
C ASP A 236 -1.81 -23.63 -15.84
N THR A 237 -2.55 -22.75 -16.53
CA THR A 237 -1.99 -21.66 -17.33
C THR A 237 -1.37 -20.54 -16.47
N GLY A 238 -1.70 -20.49 -15.18
CA GLY A 238 -1.13 -19.54 -14.22
C GLY A 238 0.34 -19.79 -13.89
N LEU A 239 0.86 -21.01 -14.13
CA LEU A 239 2.26 -21.35 -13.88
C LEU A 239 3.27 -20.43 -14.61
N ALA A 240 2.89 -19.88 -15.76
CA ALA A 240 3.75 -18.93 -16.47
C ALA A 240 4.03 -17.66 -15.63
N GLN A 241 3.11 -17.30 -14.77
CA GLN A 241 3.18 -16.12 -13.90
C GLN A 241 3.65 -16.47 -12.48
N PHE A 242 3.36 -17.68 -12.02
CA PHE A 242 3.62 -18.20 -10.67
C PHE A 242 4.42 -19.52 -10.71
N PRO A 243 5.65 -19.52 -11.25
CA PRO A 243 6.40 -20.76 -11.51
C PRO A 243 6.84 -21.52 -10.24
N GLU A 244 6.88 -20.84 -9.09
CA GLU A 244 7.21 -21.45 -7.79
C GLU A 244 5.96 -21.69 -6.92
N GLY A 245 4.75 -21.57 -7.49
CA GLY A 245 3.49 -21.68 -6.77
C GLY A 245 2.85 -20.33 -6.43
N TYR A 246 1.74 -20.39 -5.70
CA TYR A 246 0.90 -19.25 -5.36
C TYR A 246 1.08 -18.87 -3.90
N CYS A 247 1.35 -17.60 -3.64
CA CYS A 247 1.22 -17.00 -2.32
C CYS A 247 -0.12 -16.24 -2.26
N PHE A 248 -0.99 -16.58 -1.31
CA PHE A 248 -2.37 -16.10 -1.28
C PHE A 248 -2.95 -16.05 0.14
N THR A 249 -3.99 -15.22 0.32
CA THR A 249 -4.75 -15.11 1.57
C THR A 249 -6.00 -16.01 1.52
N LYS A 250 -6.59 -16.24 2.69
CA LYS A 250 -7.80 -17.03 2.83
C LYS A 250 -8.94 -16.51 1.94
N GLY A 251 -9.55 -17.42 1.20
CA GLY A 251 -10.68 -17.13 0.31
C GLY A 251 -10.29 -16.53 -1.05
N SER A 252 -8.99 -16.42 -1.35
CA SER A 252 -8.50 -15.96 -2.67
C SER A 252 -8.52 -17.07 -3.71
N MET A 253 -8.52 -18.33 -3.28
CA MET A 253 -8.59 -19.52 -4.12
C MET A 253 -9.94 -20.23 -3.94
N VAL A 254 -10.25 -21.20 -4.83
CA VAL A 254 -11.42 -22.06 -4.63
C VAL A 254 -11.32 -22.83 -3.32
N THR A 255 -12.45 -23.01 -2.66
CA THR A 255 -12.52 -23.51 -1.28
C THR A 255 -11.77 -24.83 -1.10
N GLU A 256 -11.93 -25.76 -2.01
CA GLU A 256 -11.31 -27.09 -1.92
C GLU A 256 -9.78 -27.00 -1.95
N TYR A 257 -9.24 -26.11 -2.79
CA TYR A 257 -7.79 -25.85 -2.87
C TYR A 257 -7.26 -25.13 -1.64
N ASP A 258 -7.96 -24.07 -1.20
CA ASP A 258 -7.57 -23.25 -0.03
C ASP A 258 -7.56 -24.11 1.24
N ASP A 259 -8.64 -24.82 1.51
CA ASP A 259 -8.76 -25.67 2.70
C ASP A 259 -7.71 -26.80 2.71
N ALA A 260 -7.49 -27.46 1.56
CA ALA A 260 -6.48 -28.50 1.46
C ALA A 260 -5.06 -27.93 1.66
N SER A 261 -4.74 -26.79 1.03
CA SER A 261 -3.44 -26.15 1.20
C SER A 261 -3.15 -25.76 2.66
N ARG A 262 -4.17 -25.26 3.39
CA ARG A 262 -4.04 -24.87 4.80
C ARG A 262 -3.95 -26.07 5.76
N ALA A 263 -4.51 -27.21 5.40
CA ALA A 263 -4.44 -28.42 6.20
C ALA A 263 -3.06 -29.09 6.17
N LEU A 264 -2.23 -28.79 5.16
CA LEU A 264 -0.90 -29.36 4.98
C LEU A 264 0.14 -28.65 5.83
N LYS A 265 1.13 -29.41 6.29
CA LYS A 265 2.40 -28.87 6.79
C LYS A 265 3.30 -28.50 5.61
N GLU A 266 4.30 -27.68 5.88
CA GLU A 266 5.31 -27.34 4.87
C GLU A 266 5.95 -28.60 4.28
N TYR A 267 6.10 -28.60 2.95
CA TYR A 267 6.57 -29.71 2.12
C TYR A 267 5.68 -30.98 2.13
N GLU A 268 4.54 -30.96 2.81
CA GLU A 268 3.58 -32.04 2.75
C GLU A 268 2.79 -32.00 1.45
N VAL A 269 2.52 -33.18 0.88
CA VAL A 269 1.73 -33.39 -0.35
C VAL A 269 0.34 -33.89 0.01
N SER A 270 -0.69 -33.27 -0.57
CA SER A 270 -2.09 -33.66 -0.38
C SER A 270 -2.38 -35.05 -0.98
N ASP A 271 -3.53 -35.63 -0.65
CA ASP A 271 -4.22 -36.55 -1.55
C ASP A 271 -4.76 -35.76 -2.75
N VAL A 272 -5.30 -36.47 -3.76
CA VAL A 272 -5.94 -35.80 -4.89
C VAL A 272 -7.13 -34.98 -4.40
N VAL A 273 -7.11 -33.67 -4.65
CA VAL A 273 -8.18 -32.74 -4.30
C VAL A 273 -8.97 -32.40 -5.56
N GLU A 274 -10.28 -32.61 -5.52
CA GLU A 274 -11.18 -32.30 -6.63
C GLU A 274 -11.86 -30.96 -6.42
N SER A 275 -11.82 -30.10 -7.43
CA SER A 275 -12.49 -28.79 -7.47
C SER A 275 -13.30 -28.64 -8.77
N GLN A 276 -13.97 -27.51 -8.94
CA GLN A 276 -14.66 -27.16 -10.19
C GLN A 276 -13.73 -27.12 -11.43
N PHE A 277 -12.43 -27.00 -11.25
CA PHE A 277 -11.45 -26.96 -12.34
C PHE A 277 -10.93 -28.37 -12.71
N GLY A 278 -10.85 -29.29 -11.74
CA GLY A 278 -10.31 -30.61 -11.95
C GLY A 278 -9.62 -31.17 -10.72
N TYR A 279 -8.62 -32.01 -10.96
CA TYR A 279 -7.88 -32.74 -9.93
C TYR A 279 -6.57 -32.04 -9.64
N HIS A 280 -6.30 -31.72 -8.36
CA HIS A 280 -5.10 -31.07 -7.87
C HIS A 280 -4.27 -32.02 -7.04
N VAL A 281 -2.95 -32.05 -7.28
CA VAL A 281 -1.94 -32.54 -6.35
C VAL A 281 -1.27 -31.31 -5.76
N ILE A 282 -1.41 -31.09 -4.46
CA ILE A 282 -1.00 -29.84 -3.81
C ILE A 282 0.19 -30.10 -2.89
N MET A 283 1.17 -29.22 -2.90
CA MET A 283 2.24 -29.16 -1.90
C MET A 283 2.24 -27.82 -1.20
N ARG A 284 2.20 -27.84 0.13
CA ARG A 284 2.40 -26.66 0.96
C ARG A 284 3.88 -26.28 0.96
N LEU A 285 4.19 -25.01 0.80
CA LEU A 285 5.55 -24.48 0.81
C LEU A 285 5.75 -23.49 1.96
N PRO A 286 7.00 -23.32 2.48
CA PRO A 286 7.34 -22.20 3.32
C PRO A 286 7.06 -20.88 2.59
N THR A 287 6.35 -19.96 3.25
CA THR A 287 6.10 -18.64 2.69
C THR A 287 7.36 -17.79 2.76
N LYS A 288 7.75 -17.15 1.67
CA LYS A 288 8.97 -16.34 1.55
C LYS A 288 8.64 -14.93 1.07
N GLY A 289 9.51 -14.00 1.37
CA GLY A 289 9.37 -12.61 0.91
C GLY A 289 9.37 -12.45 -0.61
N THR A 290 10.02 -13.38 -1.33
CA THR A 290 10.08 -13.41 -2.80
C THR A 290 8.87 -14.08 -3.45
N ASP A 291 7.99 -14.70 -2.68
CA ASP A 291 6.80 -15.38 -3.22
C ASP A 291 5.88 -14.35 -3.87
N LEU A 292 5.41 -14.71 -5.06
CA LEU A 292 4.61 -13.81 -5.87
C LEU A 292 3.15 -13.84 -5.45
N VAL A 293 2.60 -12.65 -5.25
CA VAL A 293 1.19 -12.45 -4.92
C VAL A 293 0.50 -11.64 -6.01
N SER A 294 -0.75 -11.98 -6.28
CA SER A 294 -1.61 -11.16 -7.12
C SER A 294 -2.08 -9.95 -6.31
N TYR A 295 -1.69 -8.76 -6.74
CA TYR A 295 -2.01 -7.50 -6.08
C TYR A 295 -2.89 -6.63 -6.96
N ARG A 296 -3.95 -6.06 -6.39
CA ARG A 296 -4.84 -5.14 -7.09
C ARG A 296 -4.77 -3.76 -6.46
N ASN A 297 -4.45 -2.76 -7.29
CA ASN A 297 -4.53 -1.35 -6.92
C ASN A 297 -5.56 -0.66 -7.83
N GLY A 298 -6.75 -0.41 -7.29
CA GLY A 298 -7.87 0.08 -8.08
C GLY A 298 -8.23 -0.88 -9.23
N TYR A 299 -8.07 -0.44 -10.47
CA TYR A 299 -8.36 -1.24 -11.66
C TYR A 299 -7.14 -2.01 -12.20
N THR A 300 -5.96 -1.72 -11.68
CA THR A 300 -4.71 -2.37 -12.13
C THR A 300 -4.44 -3.62 -11.30
N GLN A 301 -4.24 -4.74 -11.98
CA GLN A 301 -3.76 -5.98 -11.36
C GLN A 301 -2.28 -6.16 -11.71
N SER A 302 -1.47 -6.47 -10.71
CA SER A 302 -0.03 -6.69 -10.81
C SER A 302 0.35 -7.95 -10.07
N VAL A 303 1.51 -8.50 -10.40
CA VAL A 303 2.14 -9.57 -9.63
C VAL A 303 3.39 -8.99 -8.97
N VAL A 304 3.46 -9.08 -7.66
CA VAL A 304 4.53 -8.48 -6.85
C VAL A 304 5.05 -9.48 -5.83
N PRO A 305 6.29 -9.36 -5.34
CA PRO A 305 6.76 -10.17 -4.22
C PRO A 305 6.01 -9.79 -2.93
N LEU A 306 5.89 -10.73 -2.00
CA LEU A 306 5.22 -10.49 -0.71
C LEU A 306 5.88 -9.34 0.08
N THR A 307 7.20 -9.17 -0.06
CA THR A 307 7.93 -8.03 0.55
C THR A 307 7.42 -6.67 0.08
N TYR A 308 6.90 -6.55 -1.14
CA TYR A 308 6.30 -5.32 -1.66
C TYR A 308 5.09 -4.88 -0.82
N LEU A 309 4.36 -5.83 -0.24
CA LEU A 309 3.21 -5.55 0.64
C LEU A 309 3.64 -5.39 2.09
N ALA A 310 4.61 -6.16 2.54
CA ALA A 310 5.04 -6.21 3.94
C ALA A 310 5.93 -5.01 4.33
N ALA A 311 6.90 -4.64 3.48
CA ALA A 311 7.88 -3.62 3.84
C ALA A 311 7.29 -2.21 4.07
N PRO A 312 6.25 -1.74 3.34
CA PRO A 312 5.61 -0.47 3.65
C PRO A 312 4.97 -0.43 5.04
N VAL A 313 4.42 -1.56 5.52
CA VAL A 313 3.82 -1.66 6.85
C VAL A 313 4.90 -1.50 7.94
N GLU A 314 6.04 -2.15 7.76
CA GLU A 314 7.18 -2.02 8.66
C GLU A 314 7.78 -0.61 8.63
N PHE A 315 7.89 0.00 7.46
CA PHE A 315 8.38 1.37 7.34
C PHE A 315 7.44 2.38 8.00
N ASP A 316 6.13 2.20 7.89
CA ASP A 316 5.15 3.02 8.59
C ASP A 316 5.25 2.86 10.11
N ALA A 317 5.54 1.65 10.60
CA ALA A 317 5.79 1.39 12.01
C ALA A 317 7.08 2.08 12.50
N ASP A 318 8.17 2.03 11.73
CA ASP A 318 9.41 2.75 12.02
C ASP A 318 9.16 4.27 12.12
N ILE A 319 8.44 4.85 11.15
CA ILE A 319 8.11 6.27 11.17
C ILE A 319 7.25 6.62 12.38
N ALA A 320 6.30 5.77 12.76
CA ALA A 320 5.48 5.97 13.95
C ALA A 320 6.32 5.95 15.22
N ASP A 321 7.28 5.05 15.32
CA ASP A 321 8.22 4.97 16.46
C ASP A 321 9.10 6.21 16.53
N TRP A 322 9.71 6.64 15.42
CA TRP A 322 10.51 7.89 15.36
C TRP A 322 9.68 9.11 15.75
N ALA A 323 8.44 9.21 15.25
CA ALA A 323 7.54 10.32 15.55
C ALA A 323 7.09 10.31 17.03
N SER A 324 6.85 9.13 17.62
CA SER A 324 6.46 8.99 19.02
C SER A 324 7.56 9.44 19.98
N SER A 325 8.81 9.29 19.57
CA SER A 325 10.01 9.67 20.33
C SER A 325 10.44 11.12 20.08
N ALA A 326 9.81 11.83 19.14
CA ALA A 326 10.19 13.19 18.77
C ALA A 326 9.80 14.23 19.83
N ASP A 327 10.70 15.21 20.05
CA ASP A 327 10.42 16.39 20.88
C ASP A 327 9.60 17.40 20.06
N ILE A 328 8.28 17.40 20.27
CA ILE A 328 7.32 18.29 19.58
C ILE A 328 6.97 19.46 20.51
N LYS A 329 7.18 20.68 20.03
CA LYS A 329 6.85 21.90 20.78
C LYS A 329 6.06 22.85 19.89
N TYR A 330 4.91 23.30 20.38
CA TYR A 330 4.13 24.37 19.77
C TYR A 330 4.65 25.73 20.22
N THR A 331 4.51 26.73 19.35
CA THR A 331 5.01 28.10 19.61
C THR A 331 3.88 29.01 20.10
N LYS A 332 4.25 30.20 20.59
CA LYS A 332 3.27 31.25 20.91
C LYS A 332 2.45 31.68 19.69
N LEU A 333 3.00 31.61 18.50
CA LEU A 333 2.24 31.86 17.28
C LEU A 333 1.09 30.85 17.14
N TYR A 334 1.37 29.57 17.29
CA TYR A 334 0.35 28.52 17.27
C TYR A 334 -0.79 28.83 18.26
N ASP A 335 -0.44 29.14 19.50
CA ASP A 335 -1.41 29.45 20.57
C ASP A 335 -2.26 30.68 20.27
N SER A 336 -1.79 31.61 19.41
CA SER A 336 -2.46 32.83 19.02
C SER A 336 -3.41 32.70 17.84
N ILE A 337 -3.42 31.52 17.17
CA ILE A 337 -4.22 31.27 15.97
C ILE A 337 -5.58 30.70 16.35
N ASP A 338 -6.64 31.35 15.89
CA ASP A 338 -7.98 30.75 15.88
C ASP A 338 -8.12 29.87 14.64
N PHE A 339 -7.79 28.59 14.77
CA PHE A 339 -7.88 27.64 13.67
C PHE A 339 -9.32 27.40 13.19
N ARG A 340 -10.33 27.67 14.04
CA ARG A 340 -11.74 27.49 13.67
C ARG A 340 -12.16 28.35 12.48
N GLN A 341 -11.51 29.52 12.31
CA GLN A 341 -11.80 30.45 11.20
C GLN A 341 -11.50 29.85 9.81
N PHE A 342 -10.61 28.88 9.71
CA PHE A 342 -10.24 28.22 8.45
C PHE A 342 -11.17 27.07 8.09
N ILE A 343 -12.08 26.69 8.98
CA ILE A 343 -12.99 25.56 8.79
C ILE A 343 -14.44 26.07 8.82
N THR A 344 -15.10 26.00 7.69
CA THR A 344 -16.48 26.46 7.50
C THR A 344 -17.42 25.27 7.22
N SER A 345 -18.70 25.53 7.06
CA SER A 345 -19.65 24.52 6.59
C SER A 345 -19.42 24.06 5.14
N ALA A 346 -18.60 24.80 4.40
CA ALA A 346 -18.19 24.45 3.04
C ALA A 346 -16.85 23.67 2.99
N GLY A 347 -16.28 23.35 4.15
CA GLY A 347 -15.00 22.66 4.29
C GLY A 347 -13.85 23.60 4.69
N PHE A 348 -12.63 23.15 4.43
CA PHE A 348 -11.41 23.90 4.76
C PHE A 348 -11.15 25.02 3.77
N THR A 349 -10.78 26.19 4.30
CA THR A 349 -10.34 27.34 3.50
C THR A 349 -8.89 27.65 3.81
N PHE A 350 -8.00 27.37 2.86
CA PHE A 350 -6.59 27.65 2.98
C PHE A 350 -6.31 29.16 2.94
N GLN A 351 -5.46 29.64 3.84
CA GLN A 351 -4.83 30.97 3.78
C GLN A 351 -3.33 30.76 4.03
N SER A 352 -2.50 31.46 3.25
CA SER A 352 -1.06 31.52 3.53
C SER A 352 -0.78 32.36 4.77
N TYR A 353 0.40 32.23 5.37
CA TYR A 353 0.81 33.07 6.48
C TYR A 353 0.80 34.58 6.10
N ALA A 354 1.18 34.88 4.87
CA ALA A 354 1.15 36.25 4.36
C ALA A 354 -0.29 36.79 4.32
N ASP A 355 -1.26 36.03 3.83
CA ASP A 355 -2.66 36.45 3.77
C ASP A 355 -3.27 36.57 5.17
N TYR A 356 -2.96 35.63 6.05
CA TYR A 356 -3.43 35.61 7.43
C TYR A 356 -2.94 36.86 8.21
N THR A 357 -1.69 37.27 8.01
CA THR A 357 -1.12 38.41 8.68
C THR A 357 -1.59 39.73 8.07
N ALA A 358 -1.84 39.79 6.77
CA ALA A 358 -2.39 40.95 6.09
C ALA A 358 -3.85 41.27 6.48
N ALA A 359 -4.59 40.25 6.97
CA ALA A 359 -5.98 40.38 7.40
C ALA A 359 -6.14 40.83 8.87
N LYS A 360 -5.04 40.91 9.64
CA LYS A 360 -4.99 41.40 11.04
C LYS A 360 -4.61 42.85 11.13
#